data_f3a6b921425143fb0afdbc7b56ec9639
#
_entry.id   f3a6b921425143fb0afdbc7b56ec9639
#
_cell.length_a   1.000
_cell.length_b   1.000
_cell.length_c   1.000
_cell.angle_alpha   90.00
_cell.angle_beta   90.00
_cell.angle_gamma   90.00
#
_symmetry.space_group_name_H-M   'P 1'
#
loop_
_entity.id
_entity.type
_entity.pdbx_description
1 polymer ?
#
loop_
_entity_poly.entity_id
_entity_poly.type
_entity_poly.pdbx_seq_one_letter_code
_entity_poly.pdbx_strand_id
1 'polypeptide(L)'
;MLKQGLELKQTQKLSPLQIQTIKLIELPIQELEQRIRKELEENPVLDEDVAKEKDEDEAPREVSLSEYKEDDSIPSYRLRADNYSKDERPQYNTFSVKESFTQSLMEQLGYRSLTEHQYSVAAFLIGSLDDDGYLRRSLDSVVDDLSFRANVETDEEEVLQMLKVIQEFEPIGVGARDLRECLLLQIRHCKKSPAVENAVKILENHFNDFTGKHFQKIMTRMGLSEEDMKAAIAKIVKLNPSPGGQIDDSYSDQAQQIIPDFLLEYKDGELLLSMPRFSIPELRVNRKYADLLMDAANSSERAKKEAAAFVKKKLDSAKWFVEAIKQRHNTLQSTMQAIIDYQREYFIDGDETNLKPMVLKDIAEKTGYDISTISRVVNSKYIETHFGIYSLKYFFSEGLENQDGEEVSTRELKKALQECVDSEDKHKPLTDDELVVKMTERGYKVARRTVAKYRDQLGIPKARLRREL
;
A
#
# COMPACT_ATOMS: atom_id res chain seq x y z
N MET A 1 -60.74 -17.77 7.15
CA MET A 1 -59.97 -18.52 6.15
C MET A 1 -58.56 -17.97 6.11
N LEU A 2 -57.63 -18.69 6.72
CA LEU A 2 -56.18 -18.37 6.72
C LEU A 2 -55.60 -18.83 5.39
N LYS A 3 -55.15 -17.90 4.55
CA LYS A 3 -54.35 -18.19 3.36
C LYS A 3 -52.88 -18.34 3.82
N GLN A 4 -52.42 -19.56 3.97
CA GLN A 4 -50.97 -19.87 4.04
C GLN A 4 -50.38 -19.74 2.63
N GLY A 5 -49.67 -18.65 2.36
CA GLY A 5 -48.81 -18.52 1.21
C GLY A 5 -47.48 -19.22 1.48
N LEU A 6 -47.23 -20.33 0.79
CA LEU A 6 -45.93 -20.97 0.75
C LEU A 6 -45.01 -20.10 -0.11
N GLU A 7 -44.17 -19.27 0.52
CA GLU A 7 -43.04 -18.64 -0.14
C GLU A 7 -41.91 -19.68 -0.29
N LEU A 8 -41.79 -20.25 -1.49
CA LEU A 8 -40.65 -21.05 -1.89
C LEU A 8 -39.42 -20.13 -2.03
N LYS A 9 -38.66 -19.94 -0.95
CA LYS A 9 -37.30 -19.36 -1.04
C LYS A 9 -36.41 -20.39 -1.72
N GLN A 10 -36.20 -20.26 -3.03
CA GLN A 10 -35.15 -20.96 -3.75
C GLN A 10 -33.79 -20.43 -3.27
N THR A 11 -33.20 -21.07 -2.26
CA THR A 11 -31.81 -20.87 -1.94
C THR A 11 -30.99 -21.61 -2.99
N GLN A 12 -30.52 -20.91 -4.00
CA GLN A 12 -29.54 -21.45 -4.94
C GLN A 12 -28.24 -21.73 -4.15
N LYS A 13 -28.02 -23.00 -3.83
CA LYS A 13 -26.72 -23.44 -3.30
C LYS A 13 -25.76 -23.50 -4.48
N LEU A 14 -24.77 -22.60 -4.50
CA LEU A 14 -23.67 -22.62 -5.45
C LEU A 14 -22.99 -24.01 -5.41
N SER A 15 -22.67 -24.57 -6.57
CA SER A 15 -21.91 -25.81 -6.63
C SER A 15 -20.50 -25.60 -6.07
N PRO A 16 -19.86 -26.61 -5.47
CA PRO A 16 -18.49 -26.52 -4.97
C PRO A 16 -17.51 -26.02 -6.03
N LEU A 17 -17.69 -26.40 -7.29
CA LEU A 17 -16.89 -25.97 -8.42
C LEU A 17 -17.05 -24.47 -8.72
N GLN A 18 -18.28 -23.94 -8.64
CA GLN A 18 -18.52 -22.50 -8.80
C GLN A 18 -17.85 -21.67 -7.69
N ILE A 19 -17.88 -22.17 -6.45
CA ILE A 19 -17.19 -21.52 -5.33
C ILE A 19 -15.68 -21.46 -5.57
N GLN A 20 -15.10 -22.54 -6.11
CA GLN A 20 -13.66 -22.56 -6.45
C GLN A 20 -13.33 -21.60 -7.60
N THR A 21 -14.16 -21.51 -8.64
CA THR A 21 -13.98 -20.55 -9.74
C THR A 21 -14.02 -19.12 -9.23
N ILE A 22 -14.96 -18.79 -8.34
CA ILE A 22 -15.08 -17.48 -7.72
C ILE A 22 -13.82 -17.15 -6.91
N LYS A 23 -13.32 -18.07 -6.10
CA LYS A 23 -12.07 -17.89 -5.35
C LYS A 23 -10.87 -17.64 -6.28
N LEU A 24 -10.78 -18.36 -7.40
CA LEU A 24 -9.72 -18.11 -8.39
C LEU A 24 -9.77 -16.69 -8.97
N ILE A 25 -10.95 -16.08 -9.13
CA ILE A 25 -11.07 -14.71 -9.61
C ILE A 25 -10.51 -13.70 -8.60
N GLU A 26 -10.69 -13.94 -7.30
CA GLU A 26 -10.20 -13.05 -6.22
C GLU A 26 -8.69 -13.06 -6.06
N LEU A 27 -8.03 -14.21 -6.27
CA LEU A 27 -6.60 -14.39 -6.00
C LEU A 27 -5.73 -13.35 -6.76
N PRO A 28 -4.75 -12.70 -6.09
CA PRO A 28 -3.70 -11.94 -6.76
C PRO A 28 -2.79 -12.87 -7.60
N ILE A 29 -2.00 -12.29 -8.50
CA ILE A 29 -1.14 -13.08 -9.42
C ILE A 29 -0.19 -14.01 -8.67
N GLN A 30 0.45 -13.55 -7.62
CA GLN A 30 1.40 -14.35 -6.83
C GLN A 30 0.76 -15.60 -6.19
N GLU A 31 -0.42 -15.44 -5.60
CA GLU A 31 -1.14 -16.56 -5.00
C GLU A 31 -1.69 -17.52 -6.07
N LEU A 32 -2.06 -16.98 -7.24
CA LEU A 32 -2.49 -17.80 -8.38
C LEU A 32 -1.35 -18.70 -8.87
N GLU A 33 -0.12 -18.17 -8.99
CA GLU A 33 1.06 -18.96 -9.35
C GLU A 33 1.33 -20.09 -8.36
N GLN A 34 1.27 -19.79 -7.07
CA GLN A 34 1.42 -20.80 -6.02
C GLN A 34 0.32 -21.88 -6.16
N ARG A 35 -0.92 -21.48 -6.46
CA ARG A 35 -2.03 -22.39 -6.67
C ARG A 35 -1.85 -23.25 -7.90
N ILE A 36 -1.34 -22.70 -9.00
CA ILE A 36 -1.03 -23.43 -10.24
C ILE A 36 0.07 -24.47 -9.97
N ARG A 37 1.17 -24.08 -9.33
CA ARG A 37 2.25 -25.00 -8.96
C ARG A 37 1.75 -26.17 -8.11
N LYS A 38 0.94 -25.86 -7.11
CA LYS A 38 0.33 -26.88 -6.26
C LYS A 38 -0.58 -27.85 -7.05
N GLU A 39 -1.38 -27.34 -7.99
CA GLU A 39 -2.24 -28.18 -8.82
C GLU A 39 -1.43 -29.05 -9.81
N LEU A 40 -0.30 -28.55 -10.34
CA LEU A 40 0.64 -29.31 -11.15
C LEU A 40 1.29 -30.46 -10.37
N GLU A 41 1.65 -30.22 -9.10
CA GLU A 41 2.18 -31.26 -8.22
C GLU A 41 1.12 -32.33 -7.88
N GLU A 42 -0.13 -31.89 -7.60
CA GLU A 42 -1.23 -32.79 -7.24
C GLU A 42 -1.83 -33.55 -8.42
N ASN A 43 -1.69 -33.03 -9.65
CA ASN A 43 -2.35 -33.57 -10.83
C ASN A 43 -1.38 -33.85 -11.99
N PRO A 44 -0.86 -35.08 -12.10
CA PRO A 44 0.13 -35.44 -13.12
C PRO A 44 -0.41 -35.43 -14.57
N VAL A 45 -1.69 -35.12 -14.76
CA VAL A 45 -2.32 -35.00 -16.09
C VAL A 45 -2.15 -33.60 -16.67
N LEU A 46 -1.80 -32.62 -15.83
CA LEU A 46 -1.48 -31.25 -16.25
C LEU A 46 0.00 -31.15 -16.61
N ASP A 47 0.29 -30.65 -17.80
CA ASP A 47 1.64 -30.32 -18.24
C ASP A 47 1.75 -28.80 -18.49
N GLU A 48 2.91 -28.27 -18.22
CA GLU A 48 3.29 -26.94 -18.66
C GLU A 48 3.70 -26.99 -20.13
N ASP A 49 3.08 -26.15 -20.95
CA ASP A 49 3.57 -25.94 -22.31
C ASP A 49 4.80 -25.02 -22.20
N VAL A 50 5.95 -25.62 -21.94
CA VAL A 50 7.21 -24.94 -22.19
C VAL A 50 7.19 -24.69 -23.70
N ALA A 51 7.00 -23.43 -24.11
CA ALA A 51 7.18 -23.01 -25.47
C ALA A 51 8.55 -23.50 -25.89
N LYS A 52 8.61 -24.68 -26.54
CA LYS A 52 9.77 -25.06 -27.30
C LYS A 52 9.91 -23.92 -28.31
N GLU A 53 10.94 -23.11 -28.17
CA GLU A 53 11.51 -22.43 -29.30
C GLU A 53 11.43 -23.46 -30.42
N LYS A 54 10.79 -23.09 -31.53
CA LYS A 54 10.72 -23.93 -32.70
C LYS A 54 12.15 -24.21 -33.10
N ASP A 55 12.70 -25.29 -32.56
CA ASP A 55 13.66 -26.04 -33.29
C ASP A 55 12.92 -26.52 -34.54
N GLU A 56 13.03 -25.77 -35.58
CA GLU A 56 12.77 -26.24 -36.92
C GLU A 56 13.63 -27.50 -37.01
N ASP A 57 12.97 -28.66 -37.18
CA ASP A 57 13.59 -29.90 -37.61
C ASP A 57 14.25 -29.63 -38.97
N GLU A 58 15.37 -28.97 -39.00
CA GLU A 58 16.32 -29.07 -40.06
C GLU A 58 17.08 -30.40 -39.81
N ALA A 59 16.72 -31.39 -40.58
CA ALA A 59 17.53 -32.57 -40.77
C ALA A 59 18.98 -32.15 -40.96
N PRO A 60 19.98 -32.88 -40.41
CA PRO A 60 21.38 -32.49 -40.53
C PRO A 60 21.75 -32.43 -42.01
N ARG A 61 21.80 -31.24 -42.59
CA ARG A 61 22.44 -31.00 -43.88
C ARG A 61 23.92 -31.23 -43.65
N GLU A 62 24.48 -32.23 -44.28
CA GLU A 62 25.91 -32.40 -44.46
C GLU A 62 26.45 -31.11 -45.13
N VAL A 63 26.99 -30.23 -44.36
CA VAL A 63 27.69 -29.03 -44.83
C VAL A 63 29.03 -29.51 -45.37
N SER A 64 29.16 -29.57 -46.69
CA SER A 64 30.44 -29.80 -47.34
C SER A 64 31.40 -28.66 -47.04
N LEU A 65 32.66 -29.00 -46.68
CA LEU A 65 33.73 -28.11 -46.26
C LEU A 65 34.19 -27.09 -47.33
N SER A 66 33.57 -27.07 -48.53
CA SER A 66 33.97 -26.27 -49.69
C SER A 66 33.25 -24.90 -49.80
N GLU A 67 32.41 -24.54 -48.86
CA GLU A 67 31.62 -23.29 -48.90
C GLU A 67 32.03 -22.24 -47.86
N TYR A 68 33.18 -22.42 -47.22
CA TYR A 68 33.81 -21.34 -46.42
C TYR A 68 34.42 -20.33 -47.37
N LYS A 69 33.65 -19.40 -47.86
CA LYS A 69 34.17 -18.10 -48.33
C LYS A 69 34.59 -17.30 -47.13
N GLU A 70 35.85 -16.89 -47.14
CA GLU A 70 36.41 -15.93 -46.21
C GLU A 70 35.58 -14.63 -46.28
N ASP A 71 34.60 -14.53 -45.38
CA ASP A 71 33.94 -13.25 -45.11
C ASP A 71 34.53 -12.74 -43.79
N ASP A 72 35.43 -11.74 -43.93
CA ASP A 72 36.16 -11.08 -42.84
C ASP A 72 35.28 -10.24 -41.92
N SER A 73 34.03 -10.61 -41.71
CA SER A 73 33.13 -9.97 -40.75
C SER A 73 33.24 -10.68 -39.39
N ILE A 74 34.07 -10.15 -38.52
CA ILE A 74 34.18 -10.58 -37.14
C ILE A 74 32.76 -10.45 -36.50
N PRO A 75 32.16 -11.54 -35.98
CA PRO A 75 30.87 -11.49 -35.37
C PRO A 75 30.82 -10.44 -34.26
N SER A 76 29.75 -9.64 -34.22
CA SER A 76 29.59 -8.49 -33.31
C SER A 76 29.70 -8.83 -31.82
N TYR A 77 29.52 -10.11 -31.43
CA TYR A 77 29.76 -10.57 -30.05
C TYR A 77 31.27 -10.67 -29.68
N ARG A 78 32.17 -10.81 -30.66
CA ARG A 78 33.62 -10.77 -30.42
C ARG A 78 34.19 -9.34 -30.37
N LEU A 79 33.46 -8.36 -30.92
CA LEU A 79 33.80 -6.94 -30.81
C LEU A 79 33.40 -6.36 -29.45
N ARG A 80 32.55 -7.05 -28.69
CA ARG A 80 32.31 -6.81 -27.26
C ARG A 80 33.21 -7.71 -26.43
N ALA A 81 34.51 -7.68 -26.67
CA ALA A 81 35.46 -8.06 -25.63
C ALA A 81 35.28 -7.02 -24.53
N ASP A 82 34.73 -7.46 -23.39
CA ASP A 82 34.73 -6.68 -22.16
C ASP A 82 36.19 -6.31 -21.84
N ASN A 83 36.58 -5.17 -22.35
CA ASN A 83 37.89 -4.58 -22.07
C ASN A 83 37.79 -3.98 -20.66
N TYR A 84 37.59 -4.84 -19.66
CA TYR A 84 37.82 -4.47 -18.28
C TYR A 84 39.31 -4.18 -18.13
N SER A 85 39.64 -2.89 -18.12
CA SER A 85 40.94 -2.43 -17.67
C SER A 85 41.20 -3.06 -16.29
N LYS A 86 42.35 -3.68 -16.09
CA LYS A 86 42.76 -4.24 -14.78
C LYS A 86 42.74 -3.17 -13.65
N ASP A 87 42.60 -1.91 -13.99
CA ASP A 87 42.53 -0.77 -13.07
C ASP A 87 41.10 -0.35 -12.70
N GLU A 88 40.06 -0.83 -13.39
CA GLU A 88 38.70 -0.69 -12.92
C GLU A 88 38.44 -1.72 -11.81
N ARG A 89 38.76 -1.32 -10.59
CA ARG A 89 38.28 -2.03 -9.40
C ARG A 89 36.76 -2.08 -9.48
N PRO A 90 36.14 -3.28 -9.43
CA PRO A 90 34.71 -3.35 -9.34
C PRO A 90 34.28 -2.45 -8.17
N GLN A 91 33.54 -1.41 -8.44
CA GLN A 91 32.88 -0.65 -7.38
C GLN A 91 31.89 -1.63 -6.70
N TYR A 92 32.41 -2.28 -5.67
CA TYR A 92 31.52 -2.93 -4.73
C TYR A 92 30.67 -1.80 -4.14
N ASN A 93 29.43 -1.73 -4.55
CA ASN A 93 28.45 -0.97 -3.81
C ASN A 93 28.42 -1.60 -2.42
N THR A 94 29.22 -1.05 -1.54
CA THR A 94 29.13 -1.36 -0.12
C THR A 94 27.75 -0.89 0.30
N PHE A 95 26.83 -1.84 0.43
CA PHE A 95 25.57 -1.56 1.09
C PHE A 95 25.93 -1.15 2.52
N SER A 96 25.89 0.16 2.78
CA SER A 96 25.94 0.63 4.15
C SER A 96 24.64 0.17 4.79
N VAL A 97 24.70 -0.82 5.64
CA VAL A 97 23.61 -1.15 6.53
C VAL A 97 23.44 0.07 7.42
N LYS A 98 22.37 0.83 7.20
CA LYS A 98 22.02 1.95 8.09
C LYS A 98 21.67 1.34 9.45
N GLU A 99 22.26 1.88 10.47
CA GLU A 99 21.97 1.47 11.85
C GLU A 99 20.51 1.74 12.18
N SER A 100 19.85 0.79 12.85
CA SER A 100 18.50 1.01 13.32
C SER A 100 18.51 2.01 14.48
N PHE A 101 17.37 2.69 14.69
CA PHE A 101 17.20 3.65 15.76
C PHE A 101 17.59 3.04 17.14
N THR A 102 17.09 1.86 17.44
CA THR A 102 17.40 1.14 18.68
C THR A 102 18.89 0.80 18.80
N GLN A 103 19.55 0.43 17.69
CA GLN A 103 20.99 0.11 17.67
C GLN A 103 21.83 1.35 17.98
N SER A 104 21.51 2.49 17.38
CA SER A 104 22.19 3.76 17.64
C SER A 104 22.08 4.17 19.12
N LEU A 105 20.89 4.01 19.75
CA LEU A 105 20.72 4.28 21.18
C LEU A 105 21.51 3.31 22.07
N MET A 106 21.59 2.02 21.69
CA MET A 106 22.39 1.02 22.42
C MET A 106 23.89 1.32 22.32
N GLU A 107 24.38 1.82 21.21
CA GLU A 107 25.76 2.27 21.09
C GLU A 107 26.05 3.48 21.99
N GLN A 108 25.16 4.46 22.00
CA GLN A 108 25.29 5.61 22.91
C GLN A 108 25.27 5.20 24.39
N LEU A 109 24.44 4.18 24.73
CA LEU A 109 24.43 3.60 26.06
C LEU A 109 25.80 2.97 26.43
N GLY A 110 26.45 2.31 25.47
CA GLY A 110 27.78 1.72 25.66
C GLY A 110 28.89 2.73 25.97
N TYR A 111 28.73 4.01 25.58
CA TYR A 111 29.67 5.07 25.91
C TYR A 111 29.52 5.62 27.34
N ARG A 112 28.46 5.26 28.06
CA ARG A 112 28.22 5.71 29.45
C ARG A 112 28.82 4.70 30.43
N SER A 113 29.45 5.21 31.49
CA SER A 113 29.93 4.39 32.59
C SER A 113 28.80 4.03 33.52
N LEU A 114 28.10 2.93 33.27
CA LEU A 114 26.99 2.42 34.07
C LEU A 114 27.38 1.08 34.73
N THR A 115 26.72 0.72 35.83
CA THR A 115 26.81 -0.62 36.39
C THR A 115 26.09 -1.62 35.49
N GLU A 116 26.43 -2.91 35.54
CA GLU A 116 25.79 -3.97 34.75
C GLU A 116 24.26 -4.00 34.97
N HIS A 117 23.82 -3.77 36.20
CA HIS A 117 22.41 -3.65 36.55
C HIS A 117 21.75 -2.45 35.85
N GLN A 118 22.33 -1.24 35.97
CA GLN A 118 21.82 -0.02 35.30
C GLN A 118 21.82 -0.14 33.78
N TYR A 119 22.83 -0.80 33.21
CA TYR A 119 22.88 -1.07 31.77
C TYR A 119 21.71 -1.97 31.34
N SER A 120 21.40 -3.02 32.11
CA SER A 120 20.29 -3.92 31.82
C SER A 120 18.94 -3.21 31.86
N VAL A 121 18.74 -2.33 32.86
CA VAL A 121 17.54 -1.50 32.99
C VAL A 121 17.41 -0.52 31.81
N ALA A 122 18.49 0.18 31.47
CA ALA A 122 18.50 1.13 30.38
C ALA A 122 18.30 0.46 29.00
N ALA A 123 18.93 -0.71 28.79
CA ALA A 123 18.73 -1.50 27.57
C ALA A 123 17.28 -1.97 27.40
N PHE A 124 16.63 -2.37 28.49
CA PHE A 124 15.22 -2.73 28.47
C PHE A 124 14.32 -1.53 28.16
N LEU A 125 14.64 -0.35 28.74
CA LEU A 125 13.92 0.90 28.45
C LEU A 125 14.03 1.26 26.96
N ILE A 126 15.23 1.19 26.37
CA ILE A 126 15.44 1.44 24.92
C ILE A 126 14.60 0.48 24.09
N GLY A 127 14.56 -0.81 24.44
CA GLY A 127 13.71 -1.79 23.74
C GLY A 127 12.19 -1.61 23.95
N SER A 128 11.79 -0.76 24.92
CA SER A 128 10.39 -0.46 25.23
C SER A 128 9.91 0.86 24.58
N LEU A 129 10.79 1.57 23.87
CA LEU A 129 10.44 2.78 23.13
C LEU A 129 9.64 2.42 21.88
N ASP A 130 8.70 3.30 21.52
CA ASP A 130 7.98 3.23 20.25
C ASP A 130 8.90 3.66 19.10
N ASP A 131 8.48 3.39 17.85
CA ASP A 131 9.17 3.81 16.61
C ASP A 131 9.36 5.34 16.55
N ASP A 132 8.45 6.10 17.16
CA ASP A 132 8.56 7.56 17.32
C ASP A 132 9.60 8.00 18.37
N GLY A 133 10.12 7.09 19.19
CA GLY A 133 11.04 7.35 20.30
C GLY A 133 10.37 7.72 21.64
N TYR A 134 9.06 7.48 21.78
CA TYR A 134 8.32 7.75 23.03
C TYR A 134 8.25 6.53 23.95
N LEU A 135 8.25 6.78 25.27
CA LEU A 135 7.92 5.80 26.29
C LEU A 135 6.45 5.98 26.73
N ARG A 136 5.51 5.36 26.01
CA ARG A 136 4.07 5.50 26.33
C ARG A 136 3.61 4.64 27.50
N ARG A 137 4.46 3.72 27.96
CA ARG A 137 4.17 2.83 29.09
C ARG A 137 4.37 3.55 30.41
N SER A 138 3.57 3.18 31.44
CA SER A 138 3.79 3.67 32.80
C SER A 138 5.06 3.07 33.38
N LEU A 139 5.75 3.81 34.27
CA LEU A 139 6.98 3.34 34.89
C LEU A 139 6.72 2.09 35.74
N ASP A 140 5.58 2.00 36.46
CA ASP A 140 5.17 0.81 37.22
C ASP A 140 5.13 -0.44 36.32
N SER A 141 4.51 -0.34 35.14
CA SER A 141 4.45 -1.46 34.18
C SER A 141 5.83 -1.87 33.67
N VAL A 142 6.77 -0.93 33.59
CA VAL A 142 8.15 -1.21 33.16
C VAL A 142 8.90 -1.93 34.29
N VAL A 143 8.70 -1.55 35.56
CA VAL A 143 9.26 -2.23 36.73
C VAL A 143 8.76 -3.67 36.81
N ASP A 144 7.45 -3.89 36.65
CA ASP A 144 6.86 -5.23 36.63
C ASP A 144 7.45 -6.09 35.48
N ASP A 145 7.53 -5.54 34.28
CA ASP A 145 8.09 -6.24 33.10
C ASP A 145 9.60 -6.57 33.31
N LEU A 146 10.38 -5.68 33.92
CA LEU A 146 11.79 -5.92 34.28
C LEU A 146 11.93 -7.10 35.25
N SER A 147 11.10 -7.14 36.27
CA SER A 147 11.09 -8.21 37.23
C SER A 147 10.71 -9.56 36.62
N PHE A 148 9.67 -9.58 35.74
CA PHE A 148 9.16 -10.82 35.16
C PHE A 148 9.96 -11.33 33.95
N ARG A 149 10.46 -10.43 33.09
CA ARG A 149 11.11 -10.81 31.83
C ARG A 149 12.63 -10.81 31.89
N ALA A 150 13.18 -9.81 32.57
CA ALA A 150 14.64 -9.65 32.69
C ALA A 150 15.19 -10.22 33.98
N ASN A 151 14.35 -10.61 34.91
CA ASN A 151 14.72 -11.08 36.24
C ASN A 151 15.62 -10.08 37.02
N VAL A 152 15.35 -8.79 36.80
CA VAL A 152 16.06 -7.65 37.38
C VAL A 152 15.11 -6.96 38.35
N GLU A 153 15.42 -6.99 39.65
CA GLU A 153 14.65 -6.27 40.66
C GLU A 153 15.09 -4.80 40.71
N THR A 154 14.17 -3.87 40.38
CA THR A 154 14.43 -2.44 40.33
C THR A 154 13.29 -1.67 40.94
N ASP A 155 13.59 -0.47 41.45
CA ASP A 155 12.62 0.47 41.97
C ASP A 155 12.26 1.52 40.89
N GLU A 156 11.07 2.13 41.00
CA GLU A 156 10.60 3.18 40.10
C GLU A 156 11.58 4.38 40.04
N GLU A 157 12.23 4.70 41.15
CA GLU A 157 13.21 5.79 41.20
C GLU A 157 14.46 5.49 40.34
N GLU A 158 14.91 4.25 40.31
CA GLU A 158 16.06 3.83 39.51
C GLU A 158 15.71 3.84 38.03
N VAL A 159 14.53 3.34 37.65
CA VAL A 159 14.03 3.40 36.27
C VAL A 159 13.92 4.85 35.80
N LEU A 160 13.44 5.77 36.64
CA LEU A 160 13.35 7.19 36.34
C LEU A 160 14.73 7.84 36.19
N GLN A 161 15.73 7.41 36.96
CA GLN A 161 17.11 7.87 36.77
C GLN A 161 17.67 7.42 35.41
N MET A 162 17.47 6.15 35.05
CA MET A 162 17.91 5.63 33.76
C MET A 162 17.18 6.29 32.59
N LEU A 163 15.90 6.56 32.74
CA LEU A 163 15.13 7.31 31.74
C LEU A 163 15.72 8.71 31.51
N LYS A 164 16.13 9.42 32.56
CA LYS A 164 16.81 10.74 32.42
C LYS A 164 18.13 10.62 31.65
N VAL A 165 18.87 9.54 31.84
CA VAL A 165 20.11 9.27 31.09
C VAL A 165 19.80 9.08 29.58
N ILE A 166 18.73 8.33 29.27
CA ILE A 166 18.29 8.12 27.88
C ILE A 166 17.80 9.43 27.26
N GLN A 167 17.14 10.30 28.02
CA GLN A 167 16.67 11.60 27.54
C GLN A 167 17.82 12.56 27.14
N GLU A 168 19.06 12.28 27.53
CA GLU A 168 20.26 13.00 27.11
C GLU A 168 20.87 12.50 25.78
N PHE A 169 20.32 11.38 25.22
CA PHE A 169 20.85 10.79 23.99
C PHE A 169 20.42 11.56 22.74
N GLU A 170 21.14 11.36 21.65
CA GLU A 170 20.77 11.86 20.32
C GLU A 170 19.96 10.79 19.57
N PRO A 171 18.85 11.19 18.96
CA PRO A 171 18.28 12.54 18.82
C PRO A 171 17.61 13.04 20.12
N ILE A 172 17.76 14.34 20.38
CA ILE A 172 17.21 14.96 21.59
C ILE A 172 15.68 14.82 21.63
N GLY A 173 15.15 14.42 22.80
CA GLY A 173 13.70 14.24 23.00
C GLY A 173 13.28 12.76 23.03
N VAL A 174 14.21 11.84 22.84
CA VAL A 174 13.99 10.40 23.00
C VAL A 174 13.66 10.07 24.46
N GLY A 175 12.83 9.06 24.72
CA GLY A 175 12.41 8.65 26.06
C GLY A 175 11.42 9.61 26.71
N ALA A 176 10.84 10.54 25.97
CA ALA A 176 9.74 11.36 26.47
C ALA A 176 8.45 10.54 26.59
N ARG A 177 7.63 10.83 27.61
CA ARG A 177 6.34 10.17 27.84
C ARG A 177 5.23 10.75 26.98
N ASP A 178 5.30 12.07 26.75
CA ASP A 178 4.32 12.84 25.99
C ASP A 178 5.01 13.82 25.04
N LEU A 179 4.30 14.26 24.01
CA LEU A 179 4.77 15.30 23.07
C LEU A 179 5.22 16.57 23.78
N ARG A 180 4.52 16.97 24.85
CA ARG A 180 4.88 18.13 25.65
C ARG A 180 6.28 17.97 26.26
N GLU A 181 6.57 16.81 26.86
CA GLU A 181 7.89 16.52 27.47
C GLU A 181 8.98 16.49 26.39
N CYS A 182 8.72 15.87 25.24
CA CYS A 182 9.65 15.83 24.10
C CYS A 182 10.04 17.24 23.64
N LEU A 183 9.06 18.09 23.41
CA LEU A 183 9.30 19.47 22.97
C LEU A 183 10.03 20.29 24.06
N LEU A 184 9.73 20.05 25.33
CA LEU A 184 10.44 20.71 26.47
C LEU A 184 11.90 20.27 26.56
N LEU A 185 12.20 19.00 26.37
CA LEU A 185 13.59 18.50 26.32
C LEU A 185 14.37 19.15 25.18
N GLN A 186 13.82 19.18 23.99
CA GLN A 186 14.47 19.77 22.82
C GLN A 186 14.68 21.28 22.98
N ILE A 187 13.68 22.03 23.45
CA ILE A 187 13.79 23.48 23.53
C ILE A 187 14.78 23.93 24.62
N ARG A 188 14.93 23.14 25.70
CA ARG A 188 15.92 23.40 26.75
C ARG A 188 17.36 23.24 26.26
N HIS A 189 17.60 22.42 25.25
CA HIS A 189 18.89 22.28 24.56
C HIS A 189 19.17 23.38 23.54
N CYS A 190 18.15 24.17 23.12
CA CYS A 190 18.36 25.29 22.23
C CYS A 190 19.11 26.46 22.90
N LYS A 191 19.81 27.24 22.06
CA LYS A 191 20.50 28.44 22.55
C LYS A 191 19.51 29.39 23.23
N LYS A 192 19.82 29.80 24.45
CA LYS A 192 18.98 30.73 25.24
C LYS A 192 18.72 32.02 24.47
N SER A 193 17.46 32.35 24.27
CA SER A 193 16.98 33.60 23.67
C SER A 193 15.62 33.93 24.30
N PRO A 194 15.20 35.20 24.30
CA PRO A 194 13.90 35.60 24.87
C PRO A 194 12.73 34.79 24.25
N ALA A 195 12.82 34.50 22.95
CA ALA A 195 11.83 33.67 22.27
C ALA A 195 11.79 32.20 22.79
N VAL A 196 12.95 31.65 23.15
CA VAL A 196 13.05 30.28 23.73
C VAL A 196 12.46 30.26 25.14
N GLU A 197 12.75 31.30 25.95
CA GLU A 197 12.17 31.38 27.32
C GLU A 197 10.65 31.50 27.29
N ASN A 198 10.12 32.30 26.38
CA ASN A 198 8.67 32.42 26.16
C ASN A 198 8.07 31.10 25.67
N ALA A 199 8.74 30.40 24.76
CA ALA A 199 8.31 29.10 24.27
C ALA A 199 8.29 28.02 25.38
N VAL A 200 9.30 27.99 26.26
CA VAL A 200 9.33 27.12 27.44
C VAL A 200 8.11 27.38 28.32
N LYS A 201 7.83 28.65 28.67
CA LYS A 201 6.68 29.03 29.50
C LYS A 201 5.34 28.61 28.84
N ILE A 202 5.23 28.74 27.51
CA ILE A 202 4.03 28.32 26.75
C ILE A 202 3.83 26.80 26.88
N LEU A 203 4.89 26.03 26.67
CA LEU A 203 4.83 24.56 26.72
C LEU A 203 4.59 24.06 28.17
N GLU A 204 5.14 24.72 29.19
CA GLU A 204 4.96 24.33 30.61
C GLU A 204 3.57 24.67 31.14
N ASN A 205 3.02 25.83 30.82
CA ASN A 205 1.82 26.32 31.49
C ASN A 205 0.58 26.41 30.60
N HIS A 206 0.77 26.51 29.28
CA HIS A 206 -0.31 26.82 28.32
C HIS A 206 -0.38 25.83 27.15
N PHE A 207 0.12 24.59 27.31
CA PHE A 207 0.16 23.62 26.24
C PHE A 207 -1.21 23.33 25.62
N ASN A 208 -2.26 23.16 26.42
CA ASN A 208 -3.62 22.91 25.96
C ASN A 208 -4.23 24.11 25.20
N ASP A 209 -3.94 25.34 25.64
CA ASP A 209 -4.37 26.54 24.93
C ASP A 209 -3.58 26.71 23.63
N PHE A 210 -2.31 26.28 23.59
CA PHE A 210 -1.46 26.27 22.40
C PHE A 210 -1.93 25.28 21.35
N THR A 211 -2.20 24.03 21.72
CA THR A 211 -2.74 23.00 20.80
C THR A 211 -4.12 23.38 20.26
N GLY A 212 -4.93 24.09 21.05
CA GLY A 212 -6.20 24.66 20.65
C GLY A 212 -6.10 25.92 19.80
N LYS A 213 -4.86 26.44 19.50
CA LYS A 213 -4.61 27.72 18.82
C LYS A 213 -5.31 28.93 19.46
N HIS A 214 -5.43 28.93 20.78
CA HIS A 214 -6.00 30.07 21.53
C HIS A 214 -4.92 31.14 21.82
N PHE A 215 -4.25 31.63 20.79
CA PHE A 215 -3.11 32.55 20.92
C PHE A 215 -3.43 33.82 21.65
N GLN A 216 -4.58 34.44 21.40
CA GLN A 216 -5.00 35.68 22.10
C GLN A 216 -5.11 35.48 23.61
N LYS A 217 -5.60 34.30 24.06
CA LYS A 217 -5.70 33.97 25.47
C LYS A 217 -4.32 33.81 26.12
N ILE A 218 -3.36 33.21 25.39
CA ILE A 218 -1.98 33.07 25.86
C ILE A 218 -1.31 34.44 25.96
N MET A 219 -1.43 35.27 24.91
CA MET A 219 -0.87 36.63 24.91
C MET A 219 -1.39 37.46 26.08
N THR A 220 -2.71 37.42 26.34
CA THR A 220 -3.30 38.19 27.47
C THR A 220 -2.80 37.68 28.82
N ARG A 221 -2.63 36.38 29.00
CA ARG A 221 -2.17 35.78 30.26
C ARG A 221 -0.68 35.99 30.54
N MET A 222 0.13 35.96 29.49
CA MET A 222 1.59 36.11 29.59
C MET A 222 2.06 37.51 29.38
N GLY A 223 1.20 38.46 28.93
CA GLY A 223 1.56 39.83 28.62
C GLY A 223 2.55 39.95 27.43
N LEU A 224 2.47 39.01 26.47
CA LEU A 224 3.37 38.97 25.32
C LEU A 224 2.84 39.84 24.17
N SER A 225 3.77 40.45 23.43
CA SER A 225 3.45 41.09 22.16
C SER A 225 3.15 40.04 21.08
N GLU A 226 2.48 40.44 20.00
CA GLU A 226 2.19 39.56 18.88
C GLU A 226 3.49 39.06 18.19
N GLU A 227 4.49 39.95 18.10
CA GLU A 227 5.80 39.62 17.52
C GLU A 227 6.56 38.60 18.36
N ASP A 228 6.54 38.71 19.69
CA ASP A 228 7.17 37.76 20.61
C ASP A 228 6.48 36.42 20.55
N MET A 229 5.15 36.42 20.41
CA MET A 229 4.38 35.19 20.25
C MET A 229 4.70 34.48 18.93
N LYS A 230 4.76 35.22 17.81
CA LYS A 230 5.19 34.65 16.50
C LYS A 230 6.60 34.08 16.56
N ALA A 231 7.53 34.80 17.23
CA ALA A 231 8.90 34.31 17.40
C ALA A 231 8.97 33.05 18.25
N ALA A 232 8.18 32.94 19.31
CA ALA A 232 8.11 31.72 20.14
C ALA A 232 7.50 30.55 19.37
N ILE A 233 6.40 30.74 18.63
CA ILE A 233 5.79 29.73 17.79
C ILE A 233 6.76 29.22 16.72
N ALA A 234 7.47 30.14 16.04
CA ALA A 234 8.46 29.79 15.02
C ALA A 234 9.59 28.91 15.58
N LYS A 235 9.91 29.03 16.88
CA LYS A 235 10.86 28.14 17.54
C LYS A 235 10.26 26.77 17.84
N ILE A 236 9.02 26.71 18.31
CA ILE A 236 8.34 25.45 18.62
C ILE A 236 8.11 24.62 17.35
N VAL A 237 7.69 25.25 16.26
CA VAL A 237 7.44 24.58 14.95
C VAL A 237 8.71 23.95 14.36
N LYS A 238 9.89 24.51 14.67
CA LYS A 238 11.18 23.94 14.22
C LYS A 238 11.63 22.69 14.99
N LEU A 239 10.99 22.37 16.11
CA LEU A 239 11.31 21.19 16.89
C LEU A 239 10.75 19.93 16.20
N ASN A 240 11.39 18.80 16.46
CA ASN A 240 10.97 17.52 15.87
C ASN A 240 9.96 16.81 16.79
N PRO A 241 8.70 16.58 16.36
CA PRO A 241 7.72 15.87 17.15
C PRO A 241 7.94 14.34 17.23
N SER A 242 8.73 13.76 16.34
CA SER A 242 9.02 12.31 16.29
C SER A 242 10.53 12.09 16.15
N PRO A 243 11.29 12.04 17.26
CA PRO A 243 12.74 11.91 17.20
C PRO A 243 13.21 10.58 16.62
N GLY A 244 12.45 9.48 16.81
CA GLY A 244 12.76 8.15 16.26
C GLY A 244 12.58 8.07 14.75
N GLY A 245 11.56 8.70 14.20
CA GLY A 245 11.18 8.60 12.78
C GLY A 245 12.25 9.08 11.78
N GLN A 246 13.22 9.89 12.20
CA GLN A 246 14.28 10.36 11.30
C GLN A 246 15.30 9.28 10.91
N ILE A 247 15.48 8.27 11.74
CA ILE A 247 16.48 7.21 11.53
C ILE A 247 15.85 5.98 10.86
N ASP A 248 14.59 5.68 11.17
CA ASP A 248 13.89 4.48 10.71
C ASP A 248 13.21 4.61 9.34
N ASP A 249 13.07 5.81 8.76
CA ASP A 249 12.41 6.07 7.46
C ASP A 249 12.95 5.21 6.29
N SER A 250 14.09 4.53 6.47
CA SER A 250 14.68 3.71 5.42
C SER A 250 14.27 2.23 5.49
N TYR A 251 13.75 1.75 6.64
CA TYR A 251 13.40 0.34 6.83
C TYR A 251 11.88 0.10 6.89
N SER A 252 11.10 1.06 7.40
CA SER A 252 9.65 0.98 7.43
C SER A 252 9.03 1.18 6.04
N ASP A 253 9.73 1.88 5.16
CA ASP A 253 9.42 2.03 3.75
C ASP A 253 9.97 0.87 2.90
N GLN A 254 9.90 -0.37 3.40
CA GLN A 254 9.70 -1.48 2.49
C GLN A 254 8.31 -1.26 1.88
N ALA A 255 8.26 -0.26 1.00
CA ALA A 255 7.11 0.03 0.19
C ALA A 255 6.61 -1.32 -0.32
N GLN A 256 5.42 -1.73 0.10
CA GLN A 256 4.82 -2.96 -0.40
C GLN A 256 4.87 -2.84 -1.91
N GLN A 257 5.77 -3.59 -2.54
CA GLN A 257 5.92 -3.55 -3.98
C GLN A 257 4.62 -4.09 -4.58
N ILE A 258 3.80 -3.18 -5.09
CA ILE A 258 2.53 -3.52 -5.70
C ILE A 258 2.83 -4.01 -7.12
N ILE A 259 2.54 -5.28 -7.37
CA ILE A 259 2.60 -5.84 -8.72
C ILE A 259 1.25 -5.61 -9.39
N PRO A 260 1.20 -4.84 -10.51
CA PRO A 260 -0.04 -4.55 -11.21
C PRO A 260 -0.58 -5.80 -11.93
N ASP A 261 -1.90 -5.99 -11.89
CA ASP A 261 -2.59 -7.06 -12.62
C ASP A 261 -2.87 -6.66 -14.08
N PHE A 262 -2.89 -5.38 -14.38
CA PHE A 262 -3.18 -4.81 -15.70
C PHE A 262 -2.14 -3.75 -16.06
N LEU A 263 -1.75 -3.73 -17.32
CA LEU A 263 -0.89 -2.70 -17.91
C LEU A 263 -1.68 -1.98 -19.01
N LEU A 264 -1.77 -0.65 -18.91
CA LEU A 264 -2.43 0.20 -19.87
C LEU A 264 -1.40 1.11 -20.54
N GLU A 265 -1.19 0.89 -21.81
CA GLU A 265 -0.31 1.71 -22.64
C GLU A 265 -1.15 2.63 -23.54
N TYR A 266 -0.70 3.86 -23.68
CA TYR A 266 -1.27 4.81 -24.64
C TYR A 266 -0.34 4.93 -25.85
N LYS A 267 -0.79 4.45 -27.01
CA LYS A 267 -0.03 4.49 -28.27
C LYS A 267 -0.93 4.96 -29.40
N ASP A 268 -0.45 5.90 -30.18
CA ASP A 268 -1.10 6.39 -31.42
C ASP A 268 -2.57 6.84 -31.26
N GLY A 269 -2.96 7.32 -30.05
CA GLY A 269 -4.34 7.74 -29.76
C GLY A 269 -5.25 6.62 -29.27
N GLU A 270 -4.74 5.40 -29.15
CA GLU A 270 -5.47 4.24 -28.65
C GLU A 270 -4.93 3.76 -27.31
N LEU A 271 -5.85 3.29 -26.44
CA LEU A 271 -5.55 2.68 -25.16
C LEU A 271 -5.43 1.17 -25.34
N LEU A 272 -4.23 0.64 -25.18
CA LEU A 272 -3.92 -0.78 -25.30
C LEU A 272 -3.87 -1.42 -23.91
N LEU A 273 -4.86 -2.27 -23.62
CA LEU A 273 -4.90 -3.05 -22.39
C LEU A 273 -4.10 -4.35 -22.59
N SER A 274 -3.10 -4.56 -21.75
CA SER A 274 -2.39 -5.82 -21.67
C SER A 274 -2.43 -6.36 -20.23
N MET A 275 -2.36 -7.66 -20.10
CA MET A 275 -2.19 -8.33 -18.80
C MET A 275 -0.78 -8.91 -18.78
N PRO A 276 0.05 -8.57 -17.79
CA PRO A 276 1.40 -9.11 -17.72
C PRO A 276 1.34 -10.65 -17.66
N ARG A 277 1.98 -11.28 -18.64
CA ARG A 277 2.06 -12.74 -18.74
C ARG A 277 3.13 -13.34 -17.80
N PHE A 278 3.52 -12.60 -16.76
CA PHE A 278 4.51 -13.08 -15.82
C PHE A 278 4.04 -14.44 -15.24
N SER A 279 4.78 -15.45 -15.61
CA SER A 279 4.78 -16.80 -15.02
C SER A 279 3.47 -17.61 -14.97
N ILE A 280 2.43 -17.29 -15.72
CA ILE A 280 1.34 -18.24 -15.89
C ILE A 280 1.69 -19.11 -17.11
N PRO A 281 2.22 -20.34 -16.92
CA PRO A 281 2.50 -21.23 -18.03
C PRO A 281 1.20 -21.59 -18.75
N GLU A 282 1.24 -21.74 -20.07
CA GLU A 282 0.11 -22.29 -20.80
C GLU A 282 -0.10 -23.73 -20.35
N LEU A 283 -1.17 -23.97 -19.60
CA LEU A 283 -1.50 -25.29 -19.10
C LEU A 283 -2.18 -26.10 -20.18
N ARG A 284 -1.65 -27.28 -20.43
CA ARG A 284 -2.25 -28.28 -21.34
C ARG A 284 -2.53 -29.58 -20.62
N VAL A 285 -3.55 -30.26 -21.09
CA VAL A 285 -3.86 -31.61 -20.63
C VAL A 285 -3.04 -32.59 -21.47
N ASN A 286 -2.22 -33.41 -20.82
CA ASN A 286 -1.35 -34.37 -21.48
C ASN A 286 -2.19 -35.46 -22.20
N ARG A 287 -2.00 -35.56 -23.53
CA ARG A 287 -2.74 -36.47 -24.40
C ARG A 287 -2.48 -37.96 -24.07
N LYS A 288 -1.30 -38.30 -23.58
CA LYS A 288 -0.95 -39.69 -23.22
C LYS A 288 -1.89 -40.31 -22.20
N TYR A 289 -2.40 -39.49 -21.24
CA TYR A 289 -3.38 -39.96 -20.26
C TYR A 289 -4.78 -40.14 -20.86
N ALA A 290 -5.13 -39.39 -21.91
CA ALA A 290 -6.37 -39.59 -22.64
C ALA A 290 -6.34 -40.93 -23.42
N ASP A 291 -5.20 -41.24 -24.02
CA ASP A 291 -5.00 -42.53 -24.75
C ASP A 291 -5.03 -43.72 -23.80
N LEU A 292 -4.37 -43.62 -22.62
CA LEU A 292 -4.45 -44.63 -21.57
C LEU A 292 -5.88 -44.88 -21.08
N LEU A 293 -6.74 -43.87 -21.05
CA LEU A 293 -8.16 -44.05 -20.72
C LEU A 293 -8.91 -44.84 -21.78
N MET A 294 -8.64 -44.61 -23.07
CA MET A 294 -9.26 -45.34 -24.17
C MET A 294 -8.85 -46.81 -24.14
N ASP A 295 -7.60 -47.11 -23.86
CA ASP A 295 -7.07 -48.48 -23.74
C ASP A 295 -7.63 -49.18 -22.49
N ALA A 296 -7.74 -48.51 -21.38
CA ALA A 296 -8.29 -49.06 -20.14
C ALA A 296 -9.81 -49.26 -20.20
N ALA A 297 -10.55 -48.47 -20.97
CA ALA A 297 -11.99 -48.65 -21.19
C ALA A 297 -12.31 -49.92 -21.94
N ASN A 298 -11.40 -50.38 -22.81
CA ASN A 298 -11.55 -51.57 -23.61
C ASN A 298 -11.13 -52.86 -22.87
N SER A 299 -10.56 -52.77 -21.67
CA SER A 299 -10.10 -53.94 -20.91
C SER A 299 -11.17 -54.45 -19.93
N SER A 300 -11.24 -55.81 -19.80
CA SER A 300 -12.23 -56.47 -18.93
C SER A 300 -11.81 -56.60 -17.46
N GLU A 301 -10.57 -56.24 -17.10
CA GLU A 301 -10.01 -56.42 -15.77
C GLU A 301 -10.50 -55.34 -14.77
N ARG A 302 -10.90 -55.76 -13.57
CA ARG A 302 -11.47 -54.91 -12.52
C ARG A 302 -10.46 -53.82 -12.02
N ALA A 303 -9.19 -54.22 -11.88
CA ALA A 303 -8.12 -53.30 -11.47
C ALA A 303 -7.87 -52.16 -12.50
N LYS A 304 -7.97 -52.47 -13.80
CA LYS A 304 -7.84 -51.47 -14.86
C LYS A 304 -9.03 -50.50 -14.90
N LYS A 305 -10.23 -50.96 -14.55
CA LYS A 305 -11.43 -50.10 -14.44
C LYS A 305 -11.34 -49.12 -13.27
N GLU A 306 -10.81 -49.54 -12.13
CA GLU A 306 -10.59 -48.65 -10.98
C GLU A 306 -9.50 -47.59 -11.29
N ALA A 307 -8.40 -48.00 -11.92
CA ALA A 307 -7.37 -47.08 -12.39
C ALA A 307 -7.91 -46.08 -13.44
N ALA A 308 -8.72 -46.54 -14.40
CA ALA A 308 -9.38 -45.70 -15.39
C ALA A 308 -10.34 -44.68 -14.74
N ALA A 309 -11.10 -45.08 -13.72
CA ALA A 309 -11.98 -44.17 -12.99
C ALA A 309 -11.18 -43.07 -12.24
N PHE A 310 -10.04 -43.42 -11.67
CA PHE A 310 -9.14 -42.45 -11.01
C PHE A 310 -8.54 -41.48 -12.02
N VAL A 311 -7.98 -41.95 -13.13
CA VAL A 311 -7.41 -41.11 -14.19
C VAL A 311 -8.47 -40.18 -14.78
N LYS A 312 -9.70 -40.72 -15.02
CA LYS A 312 -10.82 -39.90 -15.49
C LYS A 312 -11.14 -38.75 -14.53
N LYS A 313 -11.20 -39.01 -13.23
CA LYS A 313 -11.45 -37.97 -12.22
C LYS A 313 -10.36 -36.90 -12.23
N LYS A 314 -9.09 -37.31 -12.36
CA LYS A 314 -7.96 -36.36 -12.45
C LYS A 314 -8.00 -35.58 -13.76
N LEU A 315 -8.36 -36.18 -14.87
CA LEU A 315 -8.50 -35.51 -16.16
C LEU A 315 -9.67 -34.52 -16.18
N ASP A 316 -10.80 -34.84 -15.56
CA ASP A 316 -11.94 -33.96 -15.44
C ASP A 316 -11.58 -32.74 -14.53
N SER A 317 -10.84 -32.97 -13.43
CA SER A 317 -10.31 -31.91 -12.58
C SER A 317 -9.33 -31.00 -13.33
N ALA A 318 -8.40 -31.57 -14.12
CA ALA A 318 -7.46 -30.84 -14.94
C ALA A 318 -8.16 -29.94 -15.98
N LYS A 319 -9.12 -30.53 -16.72
CA LYS A 319 -9.91 -29.75 -17.70
C LYS A 319 -10.65 -28.60 -17.07
N TRP A 320 -11.34 -28.89 -15.97
CA TRP A 320 -12.05 -27.82 -15.22
C TRP A 320 -11.10 -26.71 -14.77
N PHE A 321 -9.92 -27.05 -14.25
CA PHE A 321 -8.95 -26.07 -13.78
C PHE A 321 -8.44 -25.16 -14.90
N VAL A 322 -8.08 -25.73 -16.06
CA VAL A 322 -7.68 -24.97 -17.26
C VAL A 322 -8.80 -24.06 -17.73
N GLU A 323 -10.04 -24.57 -17.75
CA GLU A 323 -11.21 -23.76 -18.14
C GLU A 323 -11.50 -22.63 -17.15
N ALA A 324 -11.36 -22.89 -15.84
CA ALA A 324 -11.52 -21.88 -14.80
C ALA A 324 -10.48 -20.73 -14.91
N ILE A 325 -9.21 -21.05 -15.24
CA ILE A 325 -8.18 -20.03 -15.50
C ILE A 325 -8.52 -19.21 -16.75
N LYS A 326 -8.96 -19.83 -17.83
CA LYS A 326 -9.40 -19.13 -19.03
C LYS A 326 -10.59 -18.21 -18.76
N GLN A 327 -11.56 -18.70 -18.02
CA GLN A 327 -12.73 -17.93 -17.61
C GLN A 327 -12.32 -16.73 -16.73
N ARG A 328 -11.39 -16.94 -15.77
CA ARG A 328 -10.82 -15.84 -14.98
C ARG A 328 -10.21 -14.79 -15.89
N HIS A 329 -9.35 -15.18 -16.83
CA HIS A 329 -8.68 -14.25 -17.76
C HIS A 329 -9.71 -13.43 -18.55
N ASN A 330 -10.69 -14.08 -19.15
CA ASN A 330 -11.74 -13.42 -19.93
C ASN A 330 -12.59 -12.47 -19.06
N THR A 331 -12.92 -12.88 -17.81
CA THR A 331 -13.69 -12.04 -16.89
C THR A 331 -12.90 -10.79 -16.49
N LEU A 332 -11.62 -10.93 -16.17
CA LEU A 332 -10.74 -9.82 -15.83
C LEU A 332 -10.58 -8.86 -17.02
N GLN A 333 -10.30 -9.37 -18.20
CA GLN A 333 -10.10 -8.59 -19.42
C GLN A 333 -11.37 -7.81 -19.80
N SER A 334 -12.52 -8.47 -19.85
CA SER A 334 -13.78 -7.84 -20.23
C SER A 334 -14.24 -6.80 -19.21
N THR A 335 -14.01 -7.06 -17.90
CA THR A 335 -14.31 -6.07 -16.84
C THR A 335 -13.42 -4.84 -16.98
N MET A 336 -12.11 -5.03 -17.17
CA MET A 336 -11.19 -3.91 -17.31
C MET A 336 -11.44 -3.10 -18.58
N GLN A 337 -11.73 -3.76 -19.70
CA GLN A 337 -12.09 -3.08 -20.93
C GLN A 337 -13.35 -2.21 -20.76
N ALA A 338 -14.36 -2.71 -20.06
CA ALA A 338 -15.59 -1.95 -19.77
C ALA A 338 -15.31 -0.71 -18.90
N ILE A 339 -14.36 -0.81 -17.95
CA ILE A 339 -13.90 0.33 -17.12
C ILE A 339 -13.18 1.35 -17.98
N ILE A 340 -12.25 0.92 -18.85
CA ILE A 340 -11.50 1.80 -19.75
C ILE A 340 -12.46 2.55 -20.70
N ASP A 341 -13.42 1.85 -21.27
CA ASP A 341 -14.41 2.45 -22.18
C ASP A 341 -15.33 3.46 -21.47
N TYR A 342 -15.58 3.28 -20.16
CA TYR A 342 -16.37 4.22 -19.38
C TYR A 342 -15.56 5.45 -18.98
N GLN A 343 -14.30 5.29 -18.58
CA GLN A 343 -13.39 6.32 -18.08
C GLN A 343 -12.34 6.77 -19.10
N ARG A 344 -12.66 6.68 -20.39
CA ARG A 344 -11.69 6.90 -21.46
C ARG A 344 -10.99 8.26 -21.36
N GLU A 345 -11.72 9.32 -21.04
CA GLU A 345 -11.21 10.68 -20.91
C GLU A 345 -10.14 10.76 -19.79
N TYR A 346 -10.43 10.15 -18.63
CA TYR A 346 -9.47 10.08 -17.55
C TYR A 346 -8.18 9.34 -17.93
N PHE A 347 -8.27 8.21 -18.62
CA PHE A 347 -7.09 7.42 -19.01
C PHE A 347 -6.24 8.08 -20.10
N ILE A 348 -6.76 9.06 -20.82
CA ILE A 348 -6.00 9.84 -21.79
C ILE A 348 -5.26 10.98 -21.11
N ASP A 349 -5.96 11.78 -20.31
CA ASP A 349 -5.45 13.03 -19.73
C ASP A 349 -4.83 12.87 -18.35
N GLY A 350 -5.24 11.87 -17.58
CA GLY A 350 -4.81 11.65 -16.19
C GLY A 350 -5.41 12.64 -15.19
N ASP A 351 -6.35 13.49 -15.62
CA ASP A 351 -6.91 14.52 -14.73
C ASP A 351 -8.11 13.98 -13.93
N GLU A 352 -8.05 14.10 -12.60
CA GLU A 352 -9.10 13.62 -11.71
C GLU A 352 -10.48 14.29 -11.93
N THR A 353 -10.48 15.46 -12.56
CA THR A 353 -11.72 16.18 -12.92
C THR A 353 -12.51 15.48 -14.02
N ASN A 354 -11.82 14.75 -14.91
CA ASN A 354 -12.45 14.02 -16.02
C ASN A 354 -12.99 12.65 -15.60
N LEU A 355 -12.89 12.32 -14.31
CA LEU A 355 -13.34 11.04 -13.79
C LEU A 355 -14.87 11.03 -13.63
N LYS A 356 -15.56 10.32 -14.51
CA LYS A 356 -17.03 10.15 -14.46
C LYS A 356 -17.44 9.30 -13.26
N PRO A 357 -18.53 9.65 -12.55
CA PRO A 357 -19.05 8.80 -11.49
C PRO A 357 -19.46 7.44 -12.08
N MET A 358 -19.05 6.35 -11.43
CA MET A 358 -19.27 4.99 -11.90
C MET A 358 -19.56 4.08 -10.72
N VAL A 359 -20.65 3.33 -10.81
CA VAL A 359 -20.99 2.31 -9.82
C VAL A 359 -20.80 0.90 -10.38
N LEU A 360 -20.66 -0.08 -9.48
CA LEU A 360 -20.42 -1.48 -9.88
C LEU A 360 -21.55 -2.01 -10.79
N LYS A 361 -22.75 -1.49 -10.65
CA LYS A 361 -23.93 -1.86 -11.43
C LYS A 361 -23.74 -1.51 -12.92
N ASP A 362 -23.16 -0.35 -13.23
CA ASP A 362 -22.98 0.12 -14.61
C ASP A 362 -22.07 -0.82 -15.39
N ILE A 363 -21.00 -1.29 -14.73
CA ILE A 363 -20.09 -2.27 -15.31
C ILE A 363 -20.73 -3.65 -15.41
N ALA A 364 -21.53 -4.05 -14.41
CA ALA A 364 -22.27 -5.30 -14.45
C ALA A 364 -23.27 -5.35 -15.64
N GLU A 365 -23.98 -4.26 -15.91
CA GLU A 365 -24.89 -4.14 -17.05
C GLU A 365 -24.15 -4.20 -18.40
N LYS A 366 -22.97 -3.58 -18.50
CA LYS A 366 -22.15 -3.60 -19.73
C LYS A 366 -21.51 -4.95 -20.01
N THR A 367 -21.01 -5.64 -18.98
CA THR A 367 -20.31 -6.90 -19.13
C THR A 367 -21.21 -8.14 -19.06
N GLY A 368 -22.41 -8.00 -18.52
CA GLY A 368 -23.36 -9.09 -18.29
C GLY A 368 -22.98 -10.01 -17.11
N TYR A 369 -22.01 -9.60 -16.28
CA TYR A 369 -21.64 -10.32 -15.07
C TYR A 369 -22.44 -9.84 -13.86
N ASP A 370 -22.53 -10.69 -12.83
CA ASP A 370 -23.15 -10.32 -11.56
C ASP A 370 -22.31 -9.26 -10.82
N ILE A 371 -22.98 -8.34 -10.14
CA ILE A 371 -22.36 -7.27 -9.33
C ILE A 371 -21.36 -7.86 -8.32
N SER A 372 -21.69 -9.01 -7.74
CA SER A 372 -20.80 -9.70 -6.80
C SER A 372 -19.48 -10.14 -7.45
N THR A 373 -19.49 -10.54 -8.73
CA THR A 373 -18.31 -10.91 -9.51
C THR A 373 -17.46 -9.68 -9.80
N ILE A 374 -18.08 -8.59 -10.26
CA ILE A 374 -17.37 -7.33 -10.51
C ILE A 374 -16.72 -6.79 -9.22
N SER A 375 -17.46 -6.81 -8.10
CA SER A 375 -16.92 -6.40 -6.79
C SER A 375 -15.65 -7.17 -6.39
N ARG A 376 -15.60 -8.48 -6.66
CA ARG A 376 -14.42 -9.32 -6.37
C ARG A 376 -13.26 -9.03 -7.30
N VAL A 377 -13.54 -8.74 -8.58
CA VAL A 377 -12.51 -8.31 -9.54
C VAL A 377 -11.90 -6.98 -9.12
N VAL A 378 -12.72 -6.02 -8.70
CA VAL A 378 -12.30 -4.65 -8.35
C VAL A 378 -11.52 -4.61 -7.02
N ASN A 379 -11.87 -5.47 -6.06
CA ASN A 379 -11.15 -5.57 -4.81
C ASN A 379 -9.79 -6.24 -5.06
N SER A 380 -8.73 -5.69 -4.51
CA SER A 380 -7.36 -6.26 -4.56
C SER A 380 -6.67 -6.31 -5.95
N LYS A 381 -7.14 -5.60 -6.95
CA LYS A 381 -6.52 -5.52 -8.28
C LYS A 381 -6.00 -4.11 -8.56
N TYR A 382 -4.86 -4.05 -9.27
CA TYR A 382 -4.18 -2.81 -9.61
C TYR A 382 -3.94 -2.72 -11.10
N ILE A 383 -3.98 -1.49 -11.61
CA ILE A 383 -3.65 -1.14 -12.98
C ILE A 383 -2.46 -0.19 -12.99
N GLU A 384 -1.51 -0.45 -13.85
CA GLU A 384 -0.42 0.45 -14.17
C GLU A 384 -0.80 1.26 -15.41
N THR A 385 -0.70 2.56 -15.28
CA THR A 385 -0.96 3.54 -16.35
C THR A 385 0.31 4.36 -16.57
N HIS A 386 0.39 5.15 -17.63
CA HIS A 386 1.53 6.03 -17.90
C HIS A 386 1.74 7.14 -16.86
N PHE A 387 0.77 7.40 -15.99
CA PHE A 387 0.85 8.39 -14.91
C PHE A 387 0.89 7.77 -13.50
N GLY A 388 0.84 6.44 -13.36
CA GLY A 388 1.00 5.77 -12.06
C GLY A 388 0.25 4.46 -11.92
N ILE A 389 0.38 3.85 -10.74
CA ILE A 389 -0.29 2.60 -10.37
C ILE A 389 -1.51 2.94 -9.50
N TYR A 390 -2.69 2.48 -9.92
CA TYR A 390 -3.95 2.72 -9.23
C TYR A 390 -4.67 1.42 -8.90
N SER A 391 -5.34 1.38 -7.75
CA SER A 391 -6.26 0.28 -7.45
C SER A 391 -7.53 0.43 -8.32
N LEU A 392 -8.13 -0.68 -8.79
CA LEU A 392 -9.36 -0.60 -9.57
C LEU A 392 -10.51 0.05 -8.80
N LYS A 393 -10.51 -0.09 -7.47
CA LYS A 393 -11.49 0.58 -6.60
C LYS A 393 -11.45 2.11 -6.71
N TYR A 394 -10.33 2.66 -7.15
CA TYR A 394 -10.14 4.09 -7.35
C TYR A 394 -11.14 4.69 -8.34
N PHE A 395 -11.52 3.96 -9.39
CA PHE A 395 -12.39 4.41 -10.46
C PHE A 395 -13.88 4.38 -10.12
N PHE A 396 -14.23 3.72 -9.02
CA PHE A 396 -15.61 3.63 -8.55
C PHE A 396 -15.90 4.71 -7.51
N SER A 397 -16.74 5.65 -7.86
CA SER A 397 -17.16 6.74 -6.99
C SER A 397 -18.67 6.94 -7.11
N GLU A 398 -19.31 7.24 -5.99
CA GLU A 398 -20.72 7.65 -5.98
C GLU A 398 -20.85 9.00 -6.66
N GLY A 399 -21.83 9.16 -7.53
CA GLY A 399 -22.24 10.43 -8.14
C GLY A 399 -23.09 11.24 -7.18
N LEU A 400 -22.96 12.55 -7.23
CA LEU A 400 -23.89 13.51 -6.63
C LEU A 400 -24.42 14.41 -7.72
N GLU A 401 -25.73 14.63 -7.74
CA GLU A 401 -26.38 15.53 -8.71
C GLU A 401 -25.96 16.98 -8.47
N ASN A 402 -25.50 17.64 -9.50
CA ASN A 402 -25.21 19.06 -9.53
C ASN A 402 -26.49 19.89 -9.68
N GLN A 403 -26.39 21.23 -9.67
CA GLN A 403 -27.54 22.12 -9.92
C GLN A 403 -28.10 21.94 -11.33
N ASP A 404 -27.29 21.59 -12.29
CA ASP A 404 -27.63 21.38 -13.71
C ASP A 404 -28.18 19.97 -13.99
N GLY A 405 -28.27 19.09 -12.96
CA GLY A 405 -28.75 17.71 -13.09
C GLY A 405 -27.72 16.73 -13.62
N GLU A 406 -26.46 17.14 -13.71
CA GLU A 406 -25.34 16.27 -14.07
C GLU A 406 -24.81 15.55 -12.83
N GLU A 407 -24.43 14.27 -12.99
CA GLU A 407 -23.79 13.51 -11.92
C GLU A 407 -22.31 13.86 -11.85
N VAL A 408 -21.88 14.42 -10.72
CA VAL A 408 -20.51 14.82 -10.45
C VAL A 408 -19.86 13.82 -9.50
N SER A 409 -18.61 13.48 -9.77
CA SER A 409 -17.82 12.57 -8.92
C SER A 409 -17.55 13.19 -7.54
N THR A 410 -17.66 12.39 -6.49
CA THR A 410 -17.29 12.82 -5.12
C THR A 410 -15.83 13.28 -5.02
N ARG A 411 -14.95 12.88 -5.94
CA ARG A 411 -13.55 13.31 -6.01
C ARG A 411 -13.40 14.73 -6.55
N GLU A 412 -14.13 15.04 -7.59
CA GLU A 412 -14.19 16.40 -8.13
C GLU A 412 -14.66 17.38 -7.05
N LEU A 413 -15.68 17.00 -6.28
CA LEU A 413 -16.14 17.78 -5.12
C LEU A 413 -15.06 17.96 -4.06
N LYS A 414 -14.27 16.92 -3.77
CA LYS A 414 -13.16 17.01 -2.82
C LYS A 414 -12.04 17.90 -3.33
N LYS A 415 -11.69 17.82 -4.62
CA LYS A 415 -10.69 18.68 -5.26
C LYS A 415 -11.16 20.14 -5.25
N ALA A 416 -12.39 20.41 -5.64
CA ALA A 416 -12.98 21.75 -5.57
C ALA A 416 -13.01 22.31 -4.13
N LEU A 417 -13.28 21.47 -3.12
CA LEU A 417 -13.23 21.86 -1.72
C LEU A 417 -11.78 22.19 -1.30
N GLN A 418 -10.82 21.39 -1.69
CA GLN A 418 -9.40 21.63 -1.41
C GLN A 418 -8.93 22.95 -2.03
N GLU A 419 -9.26 23.20 -3.31
CA GLU A 419 -8.96 24.47 -3.97
C GLU A 419 -9.59 25.68 -3.27
N CYS A 420 -10.83 25.54 -2.77
CA CYS A 420 -11.49 26.58 -1.99
C CYS A 420 -10.74 26.88 -0.69
N VAL A 421 -10.18 25.86 -0.04
CA VAL A 421 -9.40 26.00 1.18
C VAL A 421 -8.01 26.57 0.88
N ASP A 422 -7.35 26.12 -0.18
CA ASP A 422 -6.02 26.60 -0.57
C ASP A 422 -6.05 28.07 -1.01
N SER A 423 -7.18 28.53 -1.54
CA SER A 423 -7.41 29.94 -1.93
C SER A 423 -7.96 30.83 -0.80
N GLU A 424 -8.14 30.30 0.43
CA GLU A 424 -8.68 31.06 1.55
C GLU A 424 -7.64 32.02 2.17
N ASP A 425 -8.12 33.11 2.81
CA ASP A 425 -7.29 33.97 3.64
C ASP A 425 -6.97 33.26 4.97
N LYS A 426 -5.69 32.99 5.23
CA LYS A 426 -5.21 32.30 6.43
C LYS A 426 -5.47 33.07 7.74
N HIS A 427 -5.64 34.40 7.69
CA HIS A 427 -6.02 35.21 8.85
C HIS A 427 -7.51 35.06 9.19
N LYS A 428 -8.35 34.82 8.16
CA LYS A 428 -9.79 34.65 8.32
C LYS A 428 -10.28 33.40 7.55
N PRO A 429 -9.93 32.20 8.01
CA PRO A 429 -10.28 30.97 7.32
C PRO A 429 -11.80 30.74 7.28
N LEU A 430 -12.27 30.22 6.17
CA LEU A 430 -13.69 29.99 5.89
C LEU A 430 -14.28 28.93 6.81
N THR A 431 -15.46 29.21 7.35
CA THR A 431 -16.22 28.22 8.11
C THR A 431 -16.88 27.19 7.18
N ASP A 432 -17.30 26.05 7.74
CA ASP A 432 -17.97 25.01 6.94
C ASP A 432 -19.25 25.56 6.25
N ASP A 433 -19.92 26.58 6.83
CA ASP A 433 -21.09 27.22 6.22
C ASP A 433 -20.68 28.13 5.03
N GLU A 434 -19.60 28.88 5.15
CA GLU A 434 -19.06 29.71 4.07
C GLU A 434 -18.49 28.88 2.92
N LEU A 435 -17.89 27.71 3.24
CA LEU A 435 -17.46 26.74 2.23
C LEU A 435 -18.64 26.19 1.44
N VAL A 436 -19.79 25.93 2.08
CA VAL A 436 -21.04 25.53 1.37
C VAL A 436 -21.45 26.62 0.38
N VAL A 437 -21.42 27.90 0.78
CA VAL A 437 -21.79 28.99 -0.12
C VAL A 437 -20.85 29.06 -1.33
N LYS A 438 -19.52 28.98 -1.11
CA LYS A 438 -18.55 28.97 -2.21
C LYS A 438 -18.69 27.76 -3.14
N MET A 439 -18.99 26.58 -2.58
CA MET A 439 -19.27 25.39 -3.38
C MET A 439 -20.55 25.56 -4.21
N THR A 440 -21.59 26.19 -3.62
CA THR A 440 -22.83 26.49 -4.35
C THR A 440 -22.63 27.51 -5.46
N GLU A 441 -21.78 28.53 -5.26
CA GLU A 441 -21.36 29.48 -6.31
C GLU A 441 -20.63 28.83 -7.49
N ARG A 442 -19.90 27.72 -7.24
CA ARG A 442 -19.25 26.90 -8.26
C ARG A 442 -20.20 25.86 -8.91
N GLY A 443 -21.49 25.85 -8.53
CA GLY A 443 -22.50 24.97 -9.10
C GLY A 443 -22.75 23.67 -8.31
N TYR A 444 -22.02 23.39 -7.23
CA TYR A 444 -22.15 22.15 -6.46
C TYR A 444 -23.17 22.28 -5.33
N LYS A 445 -24.24 21.49 -5.37
CA LYS A 445 -25.26 21.47 -4.32
C LYS A 445 -24.88 20.51 -3.20
N VAL A 446 -24.16 21.01 -2.19
CA VAL A 446 -23.63 20.18 -1.10
C VAL A 446 -24.15 20.67 0.25
N ALA A 447 -24.56 19.74 1.11
CA ALA A 447 -25.00 20.07 2.47
C ALA A 447 -23.80 20.31 3.39
N ARG A 448 -23.94 21.16 4.42
CA ARG A 448 -22.91 21.43 5.44
C ARG A 448 -22.29 20.15 6.05
N ARG A 449 -23.13 19.15 6.35
CA ARG A 449 -22.64 17.88 6.93
C ARG A 449 -21.75 17.13 5.96
N THR A 450 -22.03 17.19 4.67
CA THR A 450 -21.24 16.55 3.61
C THR A 450 -19.91 17.26 3.42
N VAL A 451 -19.91 18.62 3.44
CA VAL A 451 -18.67 19.41 3.40
C VAL A 451 -17.79 19.09 4.61
N ALA A 452 -18.33 19.04 5.82
CA ALA A 452 -17.60 18.66 7.02
C ALA A 452 -17.00 17.24 6.91
N LYS A 453 -17.79 16.27 6.39
CA LYS A 453 -17.32 14.88 6.16
C LYS A 453 -16.16 14.84 5.15
N TYR A 454 -16.28 15.55 4.03
CA TYR A 454 -15.23 15.57 3.00
C TYR A 454 -13.97 16.31 3.49
N ARG A 455 -14.14 17.42 4.22
CA ARG A 455 -13.03 18.12 4.86
C ARG A 455 -12.26 17.20 5.82
N ASP A 456 -12.97 16.45 6.67
CA ASP A 456 -12.35 15.51 7.61
C ASP A 456 -11.66 14.34 6.86
N GLN A 457 -12.22 13.86 5.74
CA GLN A 457 -11.60 12.83 4.90
C GLN A 457 -10.34 13.31 4.16
N LEU A 458 -10.27 14.60 3.84
CA LEU A 458 -9.07 15.24 3.27
C LEU A 458 -8.02 15.61 4.33
N GLY A 459 -8.30 15.34 5.62
CA GLY A 459 -7.40 15.71 6.71
C GLY A 459 -7.32 17.22 6.96
N ILE A 460 -8.22 18.02 6.37
CA ILE A 460 -8.24 19.48 6.53
C ILE A 460 -8.86 19.83 7.89
N PRO A 461 -8.13 20.53 8.77
CA PRO A 461 -8.63 20.90 10.09
C PRO A 461 -9.76 21.95 10.00
N LYS A 462 -10.54 22.08 11.09
CA LYS A 462 -11.60 23.09 11.21
C LYS A 462 -11.04 24.52 11.06
N ALA A 463 -11.86 25.47 10.59
CA ALA A 463 -11.49 26.87 10.36
C ALA A 463 -10.65 27.48 11.50
N ARG A 464 -11.04 27.27 12.77
CA ARG A 464 -10.29 27.76 13.93
C ARG A 464 -8.85 27.25 14.00
N LEU A 465 -8.62 25.99 13.58
CA LEU A 465 -7.29 25.37 13.59
C LEU A 465 -6.44 25.74 12.35
N ARG A 466 -7.07 26.29 11.30
CA ARG A 466 -6.36 26.78 10.11
C ARG A 466 -5.89 28.24 10.27
N ARG A 467 -6.46 28.95 11.25
CA ARG A 467 -6.13 30.36 11.48
C ARG A 467 -4.65 30.53 11.82
N GLU A 468 -3.98 31.40 11.11
CA GLU A 468 -2.63 31.89 11.39
C GLU A 468 -2.67 33.28 12.06
N LEU A 469 -1.63 33.61 12.80
CA LEU A 469 -1.48 34.91 13.49
C LEU A 469 -1.00 36.01 12.52
#